data_c9b9bc751d022a86da5f76dc709d7966
#
_entry.id   c9b9bc751d022a86da5f76dc709d7966
#
_cell.length_a   1.000
_cell.length_b   1.000
_cell.length_c   1.000
_cell.angle_alpha   90.00
_cell.angle_beta   90.00
_cell.angle_gamma   90.00
#
_symmetry.space_group_name_H-M   'P 1'
#
loop_
_entity.id
_entity.type
_entity.pdbx_description
1 polymer ?
#
loop_
_entity_poly.entity_id
_entity_poly.type
_entity_poly.pdbx_seq_one_letter_code
_entity_poly.pdbx_strand_id
1 'polypeptide(L)'
;MSTLITTTVQGVQNIKYDASTTAMTIDSGGRVFRSVTPHIFAIKRDNSGGGYTTVSNGAKYSFDTILQSGGGMALSSGGVSIPVTGLYFFNISMLNNNVENNELSVKIGTGNYFRRCFVNSHRHMEMSFTKTFTAGDVINVHNTGGGDRGWHYSGPASDQDVYSTINGYLIG
;
A
#
# COMPACT_ATOMS: atom_id res chain seq x y z
N MET A 1 1.59 36.25 -6.85
CA MET A 1 2.44 35.09 -7.20
C MET A 1 3.88 35.57 -7.18
N SER A 2 4.70 35.05 -6.26
CA SER A 2 6.11 35.46 -6.18
C SER A 2 6.93 34.46 -6.99
N THR A 3 7.65 34.95 -7.99
CA THR A 3 8.55 34.11 -8.78
C THR A 3 9.99 34.35 -8.25
N LEU A 4 10.63 33.31 -7.73
CA LEU A 4 12.06 33.35 -7.41
C LEU A 4 12.83 33.03 -8.69
N ILE A 5 13.47 34.02 -9.29
CA ILE A 5 14.35 33.85 -10.44
C ILE A 5 15.80 33.98 -9.93
N THR A 6 16.43 32.82 -9.71
CA THR A 6 17.86 32.76 -9.38
C THR A 6 18.49 31.55 -10.05
N THR A 7 19.71 31.69 -10.49
CA THR A 7 20.49 30.59 -11.11
C THR A 7 21.12 29.69 -10.05
N THR A 8 21.21 30.16 -8.79
CA THR A 8 21.78 29.37 -7.68
C THR A 8 21.10 29.77 -6.37
N VAL A 9 20.60 28.76 -5.64
CA VAL A 9 20.09 28.91 -4.27
C VAL A 9 21.07 28.21 -3.35
N GLN A 10 21.73 28.96 -2.45
CA GLN A 10 22.65 28.42 -1.47
C GLN A 10 22.04 28.49 -0.06
N GLY A 11 22.36 27.50 0.77
CA GLY A 11 21.96 27.48 2.19
C GLY A 11 20.50 27.20 2.46
N VAL A 12 19.73 26.73 1.47
CA VAL A 12 18.34 26.34 1.68
C VAL A 12 18.30 24.94 2.27
N GLN A 13 17.93 24.84 3.55
CA GLN A 13 17.73 23.55 4.22
C GLN A 13 16.29 23.07 4.13
N ASN A 14 15.32 23.99 4.05
CA ASN A 14 13.91 23.65 3.99
C ASN A 14 13.19 24.48 2.94
N ILE A 15 12.40 23.81 2.10
CA ILE A 15 11.43 24.45 1.22
C ILE A 15 10.06 24.24 1.85
N LYS A 16 9.37 25.33 2.19
CA LYS A 16 8.06 25.29 2.82
C LYS A 16 6.96 25.54 1.80
N TYR A 17 5.86 24.81 1.94
CA TYR A 17 4.63 25.07 1.19
C TYR A 17 3.87 26.27 1.78
N ASP A 18 3.87 26.38 3.11
CA ASP A 18 3.31 27.48 3.88
C ASP A 18 4.19 27.77 5.12
N ALA A 19 3.76 28.65 6.00
CA ALA A 19 4.53 29.04 7.19
C ALA A 19 4.81 27.87 8.16
N SER A 20 4.00 26.81 8.13
CA SER A 20 4.06 25.66 9.06
C SER A 20 4.50 24.36 8.42
N THR A 21 4.25 24.18 7.12
CA THR A 21 4.43 22.92 6.40
C THR A 21 5.73 22.89 5.61
N THR A 22 6.67 22.03 6.01
CA THR A 22 7.88 21.77 5.23
C THR A 22 7.58 20.80 4.12
N ALA A 23 7.68 21.25 2.87
CA ALA A 23 7.48 20.41 1.68
C ALA A 23 8.72 19.55 1.37
N MET A 24 9.91 20.07 1.68
CA MET A 24 11.18 19.42 1.36
C MET A 24 12.27 19.84 2.34
N THR A 25 13.09 18.91 2.78
CA THR A 25 14.29 19.15 3.57
C THR A 25 15.52 18.67 2.81
N ILE A 26 16.59 19.45 2.83
CA ILE A 26 17.91 19.07 2.31
C ILE A 26 18.85 18.94 3.51
N ASP A 27 19.39 17.75 3.73
CA ASP A 27 20.34 17.52 4.83
C ASP A 27 21.75 18.05 4.51
N SER A 28 22.65 17.98 5.49
CA SER A 28 24.04 18.42 5.35
C SER A 28 24.85 17.62 4.31
N GLY A 29 24.37 16.42 3.93
CA GLY A 29 24.94 15.60 2.88
C GLY A 29 24.33 15.86 1.50
N GLY A 30 23.44 16.85 1.36
CA GLY A 30 22.78 17.20 0.12
C GLY A 30 21.62 16.25 -0.25
N ARG A 31 21.18 15.36 0.64
CA ARG A 31 20.06 14.45 0.38
C ARG A 31 18.74 15.19 0.57
N VAL A 32 17.83 14.94 -0.35
CA VAL A 32 16.51 15.57 -0.39
C VAL A 32 15.48 14.62 0.25
N PHE A 33 14.82 15.10 1.29
CA PHE A 33 13.71 14.40 1.95
C PHE A 33 12.40 15.12 1.66
N ARG A 34 11.41 14.37 1.18
CA ARG A 34 10.02 14.82 1.07
C ARG A 34 9.23 14.21 2.23
N SER A 35 9.02 14.99 3.28
CA SER A 35 8.35 14.51 4.51
C SER A 35 6.90 14.10 4.32
N VAL A 36 6.31 14.47 3.19
CA VAL A 36 4.88 14.25 2.90
C VAL A 36 4.64 13.33 1.70
N THR A 37 5.64 12.58 1.25
CA THR A 37 5.40 11.61 0.16
C THR A 37 4.43 10.52 0.64
N PRO A 38 3.27 10.37 0.00
CA PRO A 38 2.33 9.30 0.33
C PRO A 38 2.97 7.93 0.24
N HIS A 39 2.93 7.17 1.34
CA HIS A 39 3.38 5.78 1.41
C HIS A 39 2.61 5.02 2.48
N ILE A 40 2.53 3.70 2.33
CA ILE A 40 1.91 2.80 3.30
C ILE A 40 2.59 1.43 3.27
N PHE A 41 2.73 0.83 4.45
CA PHE A 41 2.98 -0.58 4.64
C PHE A 41 1.98 -1.11 5.67
N ALA A 42 1.06 -1.97 5.21
CA ALA A 42 -0.01 -2.50 6.03
C ALA A 42 -0.09 -4.02 5.92
N ILE A 43 -0.61 -4.63 6.98
CA ILE A 43 -0.77 -6.07 7.15
C ILE A 43 -2.18 -6.40 7.65
N LYS A 44 -2.54 -7.67 7.59
CA LYS A 44 -3.62 -8.24 8.39
C LYS A 44 -3.00 -8.89 9.62
N ARG A 45 -3.19 -8.28 10.79
CA ARG A 45 -2.64 -8.81 12.04
C ARG A 45 -3.54 -9.93 12.59
N ASP A 46 -2.91 -10.98 13.08
CA ASP A 46 -3.57 -11.99 13.89
C ASP A 46 -3.48 -11.61 15.37
N ASN A 47 -4.62 -11.47 16.01
CA ASN A 47 -4.72 -11.25 17.45
C ASN A 47 -4.93 -12.55 18.24
N SER A 48 -4.97 -13.70 17.57
CA SER A 48 -5.35 -14.99 18.15
C SER A 48 -4.22 -16.04 18.23
N GLY A 49 -3.00 -15.70 17.76
CA GLY A 49 -1.84 -16.58 17.92
C GLY A 49 -1.48 -17.46 16.73
N GLY A 50 -1.85 -17.07 15.56
CA GLY A 50 -1.46 -17.71 14.30
C GLY A 50 -2.64 -18.41 13.61
N GLY A 51 -2.68 -18.30 12.31
CA GLY A 51 -3.73 -18.92 11.52
C GLY A 51 -3.98 -18.17 10.21
N TYR A 52 -5.19 -18.31 9.74
CA TYR A 52 -5.64 -17.68 8.51
C TYR A 52 -7.09 -17.18 8.66
N THR A 53 -7.44 -16.19 7.85
CA THR A 53 -8.84 -15.78 7.68
C THR A 53 -9.39 -16.39 6.40
N THR A 54 -10.59 -16.97 6.48
CA THR A 54 -11.30 -17.43 5.30
C THR A 54 -11.95 -16.22 4.61
N VAL A 55 -11.62 -16.03 3.35
CA VAL A 55 -12.21 -15.00 2.50
C VAL A 55 -12.98 -15.68 1.37
N SER A 56 -14.28 -15.45 1.32
CA SER A 56 -15.15 -16.04 0.31
C SER A 56 -14.80 -15.57 -1.09
N ASN A 57 -15.16 -16.36 -2.09
CA ASN A 57 -14.95 -16.00 -3.49
C ASN A 57 -15.63 -14.66 -3.81
N GLY A 58 -14.90 -13.76 -4.45
CA GLY A 58 -15.33 -12.39 -4.73
C GLY A 58 -15.25 -11.42 -3.54
N ALA A 59 -15.06 -11.93 -2.32
CA ALA A 59 -14.97 -11.07 -1.13
C ALA A 59 -13.61 -10.37 -1.02
N LYS A 60 -13.62 -9.25 -0.31
CA LYS A 60 -12.44 -8.44 -0.04
C LYS A 60 -11.62 -9.03 1.10
N TYR A 61 -10.31 -9.10 0.89
CA TYR A 61 -9.34 -9.25 1.97
C TYR A 61 -9.16 -7.91 2.69
N SER A 62 -9.27 -7.88 4.01
CA SER A 62 -9.21 -6.64 4.78
C SER A 62 -7.92 -6.56 5.57
N PHE A 63 -7.05 -5.62 5.21
CA PHE A 63 -5.92 -5.21 6.03
C PHE A 63 -6.42 -4.39 7.21
N ASP A 64 -5.78 -4.49 8.38
CA ASP A 64 -6.26 -3.84 9.61
C ASP A 64 -5.15 -3.13 10.41
N THR A 65 -3.89 -3.40 10.11
CA THR A 65 -2.76 -2.85 10.85
C THR A 65 -1.81 -2.13 9.92
N ILE A 66 -1.54 -0.87 10.22
CA ILE A 66 -0.52 -0.07 9.53
C ILE A 66 0.78 -0.21 10.32
N LEU A 67 1.83 -0.71 9.68
CA LEU A 67 3.19 -0.75 10.25
C LEU A 67 3.93 0.56 9.97
N GLN A 68 3.70 1.15 8.79
CA GLN A 68 4.28 2.42 8.40
C GLN A 68 3.34 3.16 7.43
N SER A 69 3.19 4.46 7.60
CA SER A 69 2.50 5.30 6.63
C SER A 69 2.94 6.76 6.71
N GLY A 70 2.69 7.51 5.64
CA GLY A 70 2.94 8.94 5.55
C GLY A 70 2.18 9.58 4.41
N GLY A 71 2.23 10.90 4.34
CA GLY A 71 1.60 11.69 3.28
C GLY A 71 0.08 11.48 3.15
N GLY A 72 -0.60 11.07 4.24
CA GLY A 72 -2.04 10.87 4.27
C GLY A 72 -2.55 9.53 3.75
N MET A 73 -1.68 8.58 3.36
CA MET A 73 -2.13 7.21 3.07
C MET A 73 -2.60 6.52 4.34
N ALA A 74 -3.74 5.85 4.26
CA ALA A 74 -4.38 5.19 5.39
C ALA A 74 -5.17 3.95 4.94
N LEU A 75 -5.60 3.13 5.90
CA LEU A 75 -6.58 2.08 5.66
C LEU A 75 -7.99 2.66 5.72
N SER A 76 -8.80 2.32 4.73
CA SER A 76 -10.23 2.64 4.67
C SER A 76 -11.02 1.36 4.43
N SER A 77 -11.78 0.95 5.43
CA SER A 77 -12.56 -0.31 5.40
C SER A 77 -11.73 -1.53 4.95
N GLY A 78 -10.46 -1.60 5.36
CA GLY A 78 -9.55 -2.69 5.02
C GLY A 78 -8.88 -2.62 3.64
N GLY A 79 -9.16 -1.60 2.84
CA GLY A 79 -8.40 -1.23 1.64
C GLY A 79 -7.49 -0.04 1.91
N VAL A 80 -6.68 0.34 0.94
CA VAL A 80 -5.77 1.50 1.02
C VAL A 80 -6.38 2.70 0.33
N SER A 81 -6.52 3.81 1.06
CA SER A 81 -7.01 5.09 0.53
C SER A 81 -5.87 5.93 -0.06
N ILE A 82 -6.15 6.54 -1.20
CA ILE A 82 -5.22 7.41 -1.95
C ILE A 82 -5.48 8.86 -1.56
N PRO A 83 -4.51 9.57 -0.96
CA PRO A 83 -4.71 10.94 -0.47
C PRO A 83 -4.63 12.01 -1.57
N VAL A 84 -3.82 11.79 -2.60
CA VAL A 84 -3.60 12.75 -3.68
C VAL A 84 -3.58 12.04 -5.03
N THR A 85 -4.02 12.72 -6.08
CA THR A 85 -3.95 12.20 -7.46
C THR A 85 -2.49 12.08 -7.90
N GLY A 86 -2.10 10.94 -8.48
CA GLY A 86 -0.74 10.73 -8.95
C GLY A 86 -0.44 9.30 -9.39
N LEU A 87 0.78 9.05 -9.84
CA LEU A 87 1.29 7.74 -10.21
C LEU A 87 1.82 7.03 -8.97
N TYR A 88 1.28 5.89 -8.64
CA TYR A 88 1.68 5.07 -7.48
C TYR A 88 2.26 3.74 -7.92
N PHE A 89 3.21 3.25 -7.14
CA PHE A 89 3.63 1.85 -7.12
C PHE A 89 2.95 1.13 -5.97
N PHE A 90 2.53 -0.11 -6.20
CA PHE A 90 2.07 -1.03 -5.18
C PHE A 90 2.72 -2.40 -5.34
N ASN A 91 2.98 -3.03 -4.20
CA ASN A 91 3.31 -4.44 -4.08
C ASN A 91 2.37 -5.08 -3.07
N ILE A 92 1.81 -6.23 -3.43
CA ILE A 92 0.91 -7.04 -2.61
C ILE A 92 1.52 -8.42 -2.54
N SER A 93 1.79 -8.90 -1.33
CA SER A 93 2.31 -10.23 -1.05
C SER A 93 1.34 -10.95 -0.12
N MET A 94 0.90 -12.15 -0.50
CA MET A 94 -0.14 -12.89 0.20
C MET A 94 0.22 -14.37 0.30
N LEU A 95 0.04 -14.96 1.48
CA LEU A 95 0.19 -16.38 1.70
C LEU A 95 -1.17 -17.05 1.89
N ASN A 96 -1.46 -18.07 1.08
CA ASN A 96 -2.69 -18.85 1.14
C ASN A 96 -2.43 -20.20 1.82
N ASN A 97 -3.42 -20.77 2.51
CA ASN A 97 -3.33 -22.11 3.07
C ASN A 97 -3.54 -23.22 2.03
N ASN A 98 -4.08 -22.91 0.86
CA ASN A 98 -4.28 -23.84 -0.27
C ASN A 98 -3.20 -23.67 -1.32
N VAL A 99 -2.93 -24.75 -2.08
CA VAL A 99 -1.93 -24.74 -3.16
C VAL A 99 -2.56 -24.65 -4.57
N GLU A 100 -3.88 -24.67 -4.67
CA GLU A 100 -4.58 -24.78 -5.96
C GLU A 100 -5.52 -23.60 -6.20
N ASN A 101 -5.61 -23.18 -7.46
CA ASN A 101 -6.58 -22.20 -7.95
C ASN A 101 -6.62 -20.89 -7.13
N ASN A 102 -5.47 -20.41 -6.73
CA ASN A 102 -5.37 -19.15 -6.02
C ASN A 102 -5.38 -17.99 -7.01
N GLU A 103 -6.30 -17.06 -6.82
CA GLU A 103 -6.35 -15.82 -7.58
C GLU A 103 -6.61 -14.65 -6.65
N LEU A 104 -5.77 -13.63 -6.77
CA LEU A 104 -5.97 -12.32 -6.18
C LEU A 104 -6.30 -11.33 -7.29
N SER A 105 -7.27 -10.49 -7.03
CA SER A 105 -7.63 -9.41 -7.93
C SER A 105 -7.67 -8.09 -7.18
N VAL A 106 -7.26 -7.02 -7.85
CA VAL A 106 -7.26 -5.66 -7.30
C VAL A 106 -8.27 -4.81 -8.04
N LYS A 107 -9.06 -4.04 -7.29
CA LYS A 107 -9.97 -3.04 -7.84
C LYS A 107 -9.99 -1.75 -7.04
N ILE A 108 -10.49 -0.69 -7.66
CA ILE A 108 -10.73 0.61 -7.03
C ILE A 108 -12.19 0.66 -6.59
N GLY A 109 -12.43 0.84 -5.30
CA GLY A 109 -13.77 0.92 -4.73
C GLY A 109 -14.65 -0.27 -5.13
N THR A 110 -15.80 0.01 -5.77
CA THR A 110 -16.73 -0.99 -6.31
C THR A 110 -16.55 -1.27 -7.80
N GLY A 111 -15.55 -0.66 -8.43
CA GLY A 111 -15.29 -0.77 -9.87
C GLY A 111 -14.82 -2.15 -10.32
N ASN A 112 -14.44 -2.25 -11.59
CA ASN A 112 -13.92 -3.48 -12.17
C ASN A 112 -12.51 -3.80 -11.66
N TYR A 113 -12.17 -5.08 -11.66
CA TYR A 113 -10.80 -5.52 -11.41
C TYR A 113 -9.86 -5.01 -12.50
N PHE A 114 -8.74 -4.40 -12.12
CA PHE A 114 -7.76 -3.88 -13.08
C PHE A 114 -6.44 -4.66 -13.05
N ARG A 115 -6.21 -5.48 -12.02
CA ARG A 115 -5.04 -6.34 -11.90
C ARG A 115 -5.43 -7.68 -11.30
N ARG A 116 -4.83 -8.76 -11.80
CA ARG A 116 -5.03 -10.12 -11.30
C ARG A 116 -3.70 -10.85 -11.23
N CYS A 117 -3.56 -11.70 -10.24
CA CYS A 117 -2.48 -12.67 -10.10
C CYS A 117 -3.11 -14.05 -9.87
N PHE A 118 -2.72 -15.01 -10.69
CA PHE A 118 -3.20 -16.39 -10.60
C PHE A 118 -2.02 -17.32 -10.38
N VAL A 119 -2.15 -18.24 -9.43
CA VAL A 119 -1.13 -19.25 -9.11
C VAL A 119 -1.80 -20.58 -8.85
N ASN A 120 -1.41 -21.62 -9.60
CA ASN A 120 -2.06 -22.93 -9.56
C ASN A 120 -1.37 -23.97 -8.67
N SER A 121 -0.15 -23.73 -8.21
CA SER A 121 0.62 -24.75 -7.47
C SER A 121 1.41 -24.20 -6.30
N HIS A 122 1.20 -22.96 -5.91
CA HIS A 122 1.95 -22.30 -4.83
C HIS A 122 0.99 -21.60 -3.86
N ARG A 123 1.40 -21.56 -2.61
CA ARG A 123 0.68 -20.83 -1.55
C ARG A 123 0.98 -19.33 -1.55
N HIS A 124 2.18 -18.96 -1.96
CA HIS A 124 2.60 -17.56 -1.99
C HIS A 124 2.25 -16.90 -3.32
N MET A 125 1.65 -15.74 -3.24
CA MET A 125 1.29 -14.90 -4.37
C MET A 125 1.88 -13.51 -4.18
N GLU A 126 2.49 -13.00 -5.23
CA GLU A 126 3.03 -11.65 -5.25
C GLU A 126 2.57 -10.92 -6.51
N MET A 127 2.23 -9.67 -6.34
CA MET A 127 1.76 -8.82 -7.42
C MET A 127 2.27 -7.40 -7.24
N SER A 128 2.99 -6.90 -8.24
CA SER A 128 3.41 -5.51 -8.30
C SER A 128 2.78 -4.80 -9.50
N PHE A 129 2.46 -3.53 -9.34
CA PHE A 129 1.96 -2.70 -10.43
C PHE A 129 2.19 -1.22 -10.18
N THR A 130 2.19 -0.45 -11.26
CA THR A 130 2.08 1.01 -11.24
C THR A 130 0.77 1.43 -11.89
N LYS A 131 0.15 2.45 -11.34
CA LYS A 131 -1.10 3.02 -11.88
C LYS A 131 -1.30 4.44 -11.38
N THR A 132 -1.86 5.30 -12.23
CA THR A 132 -2.38 6.59 -11.80
C THR A 132 -3.71 6.38 -11.08
N PHE A 133 -3.80 6.94 -9.87
CA PHE A 133 -5.00 6.96 -9.04
C PHE A 133 -5.45 8.39 -8.82
N THR A 134 -6.74 8.55 -8.53
CA THR A 134 -7.36 9.82 -8.15
C THR A 134 -7.46 9.91 -6.62
N ALA A 135 -7.31 11.10 -6.07
CA ALA A 135 -7.53 11.34 -4.64
C ALA A 135 -8.93 10.83 -4.22
N GLY A 136 -8.98 10.07 -3.13
CA GLY A 136 -10.19 9.41 -2.64
C GLY A 136 -10.39 7.97 -3.17
N ASP A 137 -9.63 7.52 -4.17
CA ASP A 137 -9.66 6.11 -4.56
C ASP A 137 -9.31 5.20 -3.37
N VAL A 138 -10.00 4.05 -3.28
CA VAL A 138 -9.68 3.00 -2.30
C VAL A 138 -9.31 1.73 -3.04
N ILE A 139 -8.08 1.27 -2.84
CA ILE A 139 -7.54 0.06 -3.45
C ILE A 139 -7.94 -1.13 -2.59
N ASN A 140 -8.68 -2.06 -3.16
CA ASN A 140 -9.14 -3.27 -2.51
C ASN A 140 -8.54 -4.53 -3.16
N VAL A 141 -8.10 -5.47 -2.32
CA VAL A 141 -7.63 -6.80 -2.74
C VAL A 141 -8.76 -7.81 -2.52
N HIS A 142 -9.04 -8.63 -3.50
CA HIS A 142 -10.13 -9.61 -3.47
C HIS A 142 -9.62 -11.01 -3.74
N ASN A 143 -10.23 -12.00 -3.06
CA ASN A 143 -10.13 -13.40 -3.44
C ASN A 143 -11.05 -13.66 -4.65
N THR A 144 -10.50 -14.13 -5.77
CA THR A 144 -11.27 -14.44 -6.99
C THR A 144 -10.96 -15.81 -7.55
N GLY A 145 -10.36 -16.70 -6.76
CA GLY A 145 -9.90 -18.02 -7.15
C GLY A 145 -10.97 -19.10 -7.27
N GLY A 146 -12.25 -18.73 -7.43
CA GLY A 146 -13.34 -19.69 -7.70
C GLY A 146 -13.85 -20.44 -6.46
N GLY A 147 -13.40 -20.12 -5.26
CA GLY A 147 -13.85 -20.71 -3.99
C GLY A 147 -13.34 -19.91 -2.80
N ASP A 148 -13.79 -20.30 -1.62
CA ASP A 148 -13.30 -19.72 -0.37
C ASP A 148 -11.84 -20.08 -0.15
N ARG A 149 -11.05 -19.11 0.32
CA ARG A 149 -9.60 -19.27 0.54
C ARG A 149 -9.21 -18.79 1.91
N GLY A 150 -8.34 -19.55 2.58
CA GLY A 150 -7.69 -19.15 3.82
C GLY A 150 -6.42 -18.36 3.54
N TRP A 151 -6.41 -17.08 3.92
CA TRP A 151 -5.26 -16.20 3.78
C TRP A 151 -4.58 -16.02 5.13
N HIS A 152 -3.28 -16.31 5.19
CA HIS A 152 -2.54 -16.24 6.45
C HIS A 152 -2.48 -14.82 6.99
N TYR A 153 -2.60 -14.74 8.30
CA TYR A 153 -2.32 -13.52 9.06
C TYR A 153 -0.80 -13.30 9.18
N SER A 154 -0.44 -12.07 9.48
CA SER A 154 0.88 -11.76 10.01
C SER A 154 0.88 -11.96 11.52
N GLY A 155 1.94 -12.54 12.07
CA GLY A 155 2.01 -12.94 13.48
C GLY A 155 1.80 -11.79 14.48
N PRO A 156 1.39 -12.10 15.73
CA PRO A 156 0.92 -11.10 16.70
C PRO A 156 2.02 -10.25 17.33
N ALA A 157 3.26 -10.70 17.33
CA ALA A 157 4.26 -10.14 18.25
C ALA A 157 5.59 -9.73 17.62
N SER A 158 5.85 -10.09 16.39
CA SER A 158 7.12 -9.73 15.75
C SER A 158 6.91 -9.38 14.29
N ASP A 159 7.61 -8.38 13.82
CA ASP A 159 7.70 -8.02 12.41
C ASP A 159 8.34 -9.12 11.54
N GLN A 160 8.62 -10.29 12.13
CA GLN A 160 9.35 -11.39 11.51
C GLN A 160 8.44 -12.35 10.73
N ASP A 161 7.14 -12.47 11.09
CA ASP A 161 6.21 -13.38 10.44
C ASP A 161 5.16 -12.60 9.63
N VAL A 162 5.60 -11.87 8.61
CA VAL A 162 4.73 -11.01 7.80
C VAL A 162 4.33 -11.76 6.53
N TYR A 163 3.16 -12.41 6.55
CA TYR A 163 2.69 -13.26 5.45
C TYR A 163 1.80 -12.55 4.44
N SER A 164 0.99 -11.60 4.89
CA SER A 164 0.03 -10.92 4.00
C SER A 164 0.17 -9.42 4.16
N THR A 165 0.66 -8.79 3.11
CA THR A 165 1.04 -7.38 3.10
C THR A 165 0.51 -6.63 1.90
N ILE A 166 0.28 -5.36 2.08
CA ILE A 166 0.19 -4.37 1.01
C ILE A 166 1.13 -3.22 1.33
N ASN A 167 1.99 -2.89 0.40
CA ASN A 167 2.80 -1.69 0.48
C ASN A 167 2.69 -0.87 -0.80
N GLY A 168 2.86 0.43 -0.69
CA GLY A 168 2.78 1.32 -1.83
C GLY A 168 3.26 2.73 -1.52
N TYR A 169 3.59 3.46 -2.57
CA TYR A 169 4.04 4.84 -2.47
C TYR A 169 3.79 5.63 -3.75
N LEU A 170 3.69 6.94 -3.62
CA LEU A 170 3.61 7.88 -4.72
C LEU A 170 4.97 7.97 -5.44
N ILE A 171 4.97 7.80 -6.76
CA ILE A 171 6.15 7.96 -7.61
C ILE A 171 6.27 9.41 -8.10
N GLY A 172 5.13 10.01 -8.49
CA GLY A 172 5.08 11.37 -9.04
C GLY A 172 3.68 11.81 -9.44
#